data_0f16f8dc5b96d26bb70e9d4634e62992
#
_entry.id   0f16f8dc5b96d26bb70e9d4634e62992
#
_cell.length_a   1.000
_cell.length_b   1.000
_cell.length_c   1.000
_cell.angle_alpha   90.00
_cell.angle_beta   90.00
_cell.angle_gamma   90.00
#
_symmetry.space_group_name_H-M   'P 1'
#
loop_
_entity.id
_entity.type
_entity.pdbx_description
1 polymer ?
#
loop_
_entity_poly.entity_id
_entity_poly.type
_entity_poly.pdbx_seq_one_letter_code
_entity_poly.pdbx_strand_id
1 'polypeptide(L)'
;MIVGLLLGPRRDRCPGRVIAMPDSRSDSSDVNAPVHIEPYDVAWPERFVEEASVIGQTIDPWITGGIHHVGSTAVPGLAAKPVIDIMVGVADLESSRPCIELLEPLSYRYWPYLAEVMHWFCKPRPSHRTHHLHLVPTGSPRYVNVLAFRDYLRAHPDARADYEALKRDLADRYPNDREAYTEGKTDLIGKLTEAARAWATTRDMKISKPSSTT
;
A
#
# COMPACT_ATOMS: atom_id res chain seq x y z
N MET A 1 3.85 4.13 -3.12
CA MET A 1 2.86 4.87 -2.31
C MET A 1 1.46 4.90 -2.97
N ILE A 2 0.93 3.76 -3.38
CA ILE A 2 -0.46 3.61 -3.85
C ILE A 2 -1.44 3.79 -2.69
N VAL A 3 -1.00 3.50 -1.51
CA VAL A 3 -1.81 3.34 -0.31
C VAL A 3 -2.33 4.68 0.27
N GLY A 4 -1.76 5.85 -0.09
CA GLY A 4 -2.25 7.16 0.34
C GLY A 4 -3.54 7.63 -0.34
N LEU A 5 -3.83 7.11 -1.53
CA LEU A 5 -4.87 7.61 -2.43
C LEU A 5 -6.23 6.88 -2.36
N LEU A 6 -6.31 5.76 -1.64
CA LEU A 6 -7.52 4.95 -1.51
C LEU A 6 -8.48 5.45 -0.41
N LEU A 7 -8.37 6.69 -0.01
CA LEU A 7 -9.33 7.39 0.83
C LEU A 7 -10.45 7.92 -0.06
N GLY A 8 -11.70 7.70 0.31
CA GLY A 8 -12.90 8.21 -0.37
C GLY A 8 -12.88 9.73 -0.58
N PRO A 9 -13.91 10.33 -1.27
CA PRO A 9 -13.89 11.72 -1.69
C PRO A 9 -13.60 12.66 -0.52
N ARG A 10 -12.59 13.50 -0.71
CA ARG A 10 -12.21 14.55 0.25
C ARG A 10 -13.39 15.50 0.44
N ARG A 11 -13.96 15.53 1.62
CA ARG A 11 -14.64 16.72 2.12
C ARG A 11 -13.59 17.55 2.84
N ASP A 12 -13.46 18.79 2.34
CA ASP A 12 -12.73 19.91 2.91
C ASP A 12 -11.18 19.84 2.93
N ARG A 13 -10.62 20.74 2.09
CA ARG A 13 -9.23 21.16 2.14
C ARG A 13 -8.98 21.91 3.45
N CYS A 14 -8.28 21.29 4.39
CA CYS A 14 -7.53 22.09 5.36
C CYS A 14 -6.24 22.58 4.71
N PRO A 15 -5.88 23.87 4.85
CA PRO A 15 -4.64 24.39 4.30
C PRO A 15 -3.46 23.71 4.96
N GLY A 16 -2.53 23.22 4.13
CA GLY A 16 -1.38 22.43 4.52
C GLY A 16 -0.55 23.07 5.63
N ARG A 17 -0.52 22.44 6.77
CA ARG A 17 0.56 22.63 7.73
C ARG A 17 1.70 21.70 7.27
N VAL A 18 2.69 22.28 6.61
CA VAL A 18 4.00 21.66 6.42
C VAL A 18 4.54 21.39 7.82
N ILE A 19 4.46 20.14 8.29
CA ILE A 19 5.11 19.73 9.53
C ILE A 19 6.60 19.65 9.19
N ALA A 20 7.35 20.63 9.69
CA ALA A 20 8.80 20.64 9.60
C ALA A 20 9.35 19.34 10.23
N MET A 21 10.26 18.70 9.50
CA MET A 21 11.02 17.54 9.95
C MET A 21 11.74 17.86 11.26
N PRO A 22 11.79 16.97 12.25
CA PRO A 22 12.79 17.09 13.29
C PRO A 22 14.18 16.94 12.64
N ASP A 23 15.02 17.93 12.90
CA ASP A 23 16.38 18.07 12.41
C ASP A 23 17.24 16.90 12.90
N SER A 24 17.43 15.90 12.06
CA SER A 24 18.56 15.01 12.14
C SER A 24 19.27 15.12 10.79
N ARG A 25 20.47 15.68 10.82
CA ARG A 25 21.38 15.89 9.66
C ARG A 25 21.40 14.67 8.75
N SER A 26 20.43 14.56 7.86
CA SER A 26 20.41 13.61 6.76
C SER A 26 20.78 14.37 5.50
N ASP A 27 21.83 13.93 4.87
CA ASP A 27 22.30 14.37 3.57
C ASP A 27 21.09 14.51 2.62
N SER A 28 20.83 15.70 2.16
CA SER A 28 19.65 16.03 1.32
C SER A 28 19.68 15.37 -0.06
N SER A 29 20.78 14.69 -0.42
CA SER A 29 20.94 13.91 -1.65
C SER A 29 20.20 12.56 -1.63
N ASP A 30 19.86 12.06 -0.45
CA ASP A 30 19.31 10.70 -0.24
C ASP A 30 17.75 10.62 -0.29
N VAL A 31 17.06 11.76 -0.35
CA VAL A 31 15.60 11.79 -0.21
C VAL A 31 14.87 11.33 -1.49
N ASN A 32 15.51 11.40 -2.64
CA ASN A 32 14.89 11.16 -3.94
C ASN A 32 15.62 10.10 -4.77
N ALA A 33 15.59 8.83 -4.34
CA ALA A 33 15.94 7.76 -5.27
C ALA A 33 15.01 7.83 -6.51
N PRO A 34 15.56 7.72 -7.74
CA PRO A 34 14.77 7.80 -8.96
C PRO A 34 13.59 6.83 -8.96
N VAL A 35 12.51 7.24 -9.61
CA VAL A 35 11.35 6.38 -9.83
C VAL A 35 11.69 5.40 -10.93
N HIS A 36 11.98 4.14 -10.58
CA HIS A 36 12.29 3.09 -11.53
C HIS A 36 11.20 2.03 -11.52
N ILE A 37 10.68 1.68 -12.71
CA ILE A 37 9.65 0.64 -12.90
C ILE A 37 10.30 -0.56 -13.56
N GLU A 38 10.31 -1.68 -12.86
CA GLU A 38 10.86 -2.96 -13.30
C GLU A 38 9.75 -3.88 -13.81
N PRO A 39 10.04 -4.81 -14.73
CA PRO A 39 9.14 -5.92 -15.04
C PRO A 39 8.76 -6.69 -13.77
N TYR A 40 7.63 -7.41 -13.82
CA TYR A 40 7.23 -8.25 -12.69
C TYR A 40 8.31 -9.28 -12.36
N ASP A 41 8.74 -9.30 -11.08
CA ASP A 41 9.67 -10.29 -10.55
C ASP A 41 8.90 -11.40 -9.82
N VAL A 42 9.07 -12.64 -10.28
CA VAL A 42 8.45 -13.82 -9.68
C VAL A 42 8.92 -14.11 -8.24
N ALA A 43 10.00 -13.48 -7.80
CA ALA A 43 10.49 -13.58 -6.43
C ALA A 43 9.77 -12.64 -5.43
N TRP A 44 8.98 -11.66 -5.90
CA TRP A 44 8.26 -10.76 -4.98
C TRP A 44 7.31 -11.47 -4.01
N PRO A 45 6.51 -12.47 -4.43
CA PRO A 45 5.68 -13.23 -3.49
C PRO A 45 6.48 -13.96 -2.41
N GLU A 46 7.63 -14.53 -2.74
CA GLU A 46 8.50 -15.22 -1.78
C GLU A 46 9.08 -14.23 -0.76
N ARG A 47 9.62 -13.10 -1.24
CA ARG A 47 10.10 -12.01 -0.36
C ARG A 47 9.01 -11.49 0.57
N PHE A 48 7.77 -11.43 0.10
CA PHE A 48 6.62 -11.11 0.97
C PHE A 48 6.41 -12.17 2.04
N VAL A 49 6.44 -13.46 1.71
CA VAL A 49 6.21 -14.56 2.66
C VAL A 49 7.27 -14.57 3.76
N GLU A 50 8.53 -14.42 3.40
CA GLU A 50 9.65 -14.32 4.34
C GLU A 50 9.45 -13.16 5.32
N GLU A 51 9.17 -11.97 4.80
CA GLU A 51 8.97 -10.78 5.61
C GLU A 51 7.71 -10.85 6.47
N ALA A 52 6.60 -11.39 5.94
CA ALA A 52 5.36 -11.59 6.67
C ALA A 52 5.53 -12.55 7.85
N SER A 53 6.36 -13.59 7.70
CA SER A 53 6.69 -14.52 8.78
C SER A 53 7.38 -13.81 9.95
N VAL A 54 8.37 -12.97 9.66
CA VAL A 54 9.11 -12.22 10.69
C VAL A 54 8.22 -11.19 11.38
N ILE A 55 7.40 -10.45 10.61
CA ILE A 55 6.42 -9.51 11.15
C ILE A 55 5.43 -10.26 12.05
N GLY A 56 4.88 -11.40 11.58
CA GLY A 56 3.94 -12.21 12.33
C GLY A 56 4.49 -12.64 13.69
N GLN A 57 5.73 -13.14 13.73
CA GLN A 57 6.39 -13.53 14.98
C GLN A 57 6.60 -12.35 15.95
N THR A 58 6.75 -11.14 15.40
CA THR A 58 7.08 -9.94 16.20
C THR A 58 5.86 -9.27 16.81
N ILE A 59 4.74 -9.22 16.07
CA ILE A 59 3.55 -8.47 16.47
C ILE A 59 2.26 -9.31 16.46
N ASP A 60 2.34 -10.65 16.59
CA ASP A 60 1.20 -11.57 16.59
C ASP A 60 0.01 -11.13 17.44
N PRO A 61 0.19 -10.67 18.71
CA PRO A 61 -0.94 -10.29 19.57
C PRO A 61 -1.80 -9.14 19.03
N TRP A 62 -1.30 -8.34 18.09
CA TRP A 62 -2.02 -7.21 17.49
C TRP A 62 -2.65 -7.52 16.14
N ILE A 63 -2.38 -8.69 15.56
CA ILE A 63 -2.89 -9.07 14.24
C ILE A 63 -4.32 -9.59 14.36
N THR A 64 -5.26 -8.84 13.82
CA THR A 64 -6.70 -9.21 13.82
C THR A 64 -7.26 -9.50 12.43
N GLY A 65 -6.67 -8.90 11.39
CA GLY A 65 -7.11 -9.04 10.00
C GLY A 65 -6.12 -9.77 9.09
N GLY A 66 -5.05 -10.36 9.66
CA GLY A 66 -4.00 -11.05 8.92
C GLY A 66 -2.95 -10.12 8.30
N ILE A 67 -1.98 -10.74 7.62
CA ILE A 67 -0.88 -10.07 6.91
C ILE A 67 -1.08 -10.27 5.41
N HIS A 68 -1.07 -9.18 4.64
CA HIS A 68 -1.43 -9.20 3.23
C HIS A 68 -0.35 -8.58 2.35
N HIS A 69 0.03 -9.29 1.28
CA HIS A 69 0.77 -8.68 0.18
C HIS A 69 -0.18 -7.76 -0.58
N VAL A 70 0.16 -6.49 -0.67
CA VAL A 70 -0.65 -5.46 -1.34
C VAL A 70 0.21 -4.64 -2.31
N GLY A 71 -0.35 -3.62 -2.94
CA GLY A 71 0.38 -2.83 -3.91
C GLY A 71 0.64 -3.54 -5.23
N SER A 72 1.48 -2.93 -6.08
CA SER A 72 1.71 -3.43 -7.45
C SER A 72 2.49 -4.73 -7.51
N THR A 73 3.43 -4.95 -6.57
CA THR A 73 4.24 -6.19 -6.52
C THR A 73 3.41 -7.41 -6.13
N ALA A 74 2.22 -7.20 -5.56
CA ALA A 74 1.27 -8.26 -5.23
C ALA A 74 0.43 -8.72 -6.43
N VAL A 75 0.53 -8.06 -7.59
CA VAL A 75 -0.28 -8.35 -8.79
C VAL A 75 0.59 -9.05 -9.84
N PRO A 76 0.41 -10.35 -10.10
CA PRO A 76 1.22 -11.08 -11.07
C PRO A 76 1.23 -10.42 -12.46
N GLY A 77 2.42 -10.28 -13.03
CA GLY A 77 2.63 -9.70 -14.35
C GLY A 77 2.58 -8.16 -14.41
N LEU A 78 2.35 -7.46 -13.28
CA LEU A 78 2.33 -6.01 -13.25
C LEU A 78 3.72 -5.44 -12.96
N ALA A 79 4.30 -4.70 -13.90
CA ALA A 79 5.55 -3.98 -13.67
C ALA A 79 5.39 -2.95 -12.53
N ALA A 80 6.40 -2.83 -11.68
CA ALA A 80 6.33 -2.01 -10.48
C ALA A 80 7.70 -1.49 -10.04
N LYS A 81 7.71 -0.53 -9.11
CA LYS A 81 8.89 -0.30 -8.28
C LYS A 81 9.15 -1.53 -7.43
N PRO A 82 10.43 -1.98 -7.24
CA PRO A 82 10.76 -3.21 -6.51
C PRO A 82 10.65 -3.01 -4.98
N VAL A 83 9.48 -2.59 -4.52
CA VAL A 83 9.16 -2.37 -3.12
C VAL A 83 7.96 -3.26 -2.74
N ILE A 84 8.16 -4.11 -1.75
CA ILE A 84 7.10 -4.99 -1.23
C ILE A 84 6.19 -4.17 -0.31
N ASP A 85 4.94 -3.99 -0.70
CA ASP A 85 3.94 -3.34 0.13
C ASP A 85 3.20 -4.40 0.97
N ILE A 86 3.27 -4.28 2.30
CA ILE A 86 2.67 -5.19 3.28
C ILE A 86 1.60 -4.45 4.06
N MET A 87 0.41 -5.03 4.19
CA MET A 87 -0.65 -4.51 5.04
C MET A 87 -0.98 -5.53 6.12
N VAL A 88 -0.99 -5.09 7.38
CA VAL A 88 -1.41 -5.88 8.54
C VAL A 88 -2.70 -5.29 9.09
N GLY A 89 -3.72 -6.14 9.24
CA GLY A 89 -4.96 -5.77 9.89
C GLY A 89 -4.79 -5.79 11.41
N VAL A 90 -5.02 -4.66 12.06
CA VAL A 90 -5.01 -4.51 13.53
C VAL A 90 -6.41 -4.17 14.03
N ALA A 91 -6.65 -4.29 15.35
CA ALA A 91 -7.94 -3.93 15.92
C ALA A 91 -8.21 -2.42 15.77
N ASP A 92 -7.27 -1.61 16.20
CA ASP A 92 -7.29 -0.14 16.10
C ASP A 92 -5.85 0.41 16.19
N LEU A 93 -5.70 1.72 15.95
CA LEU A 93 -4.38 2.36 15.93
C LEU A 93 -3.85 2.65 17.34
N GLU A 94 -4.70 2.85 18.33
CA GLU A 94 -4.26 3.15 19.69
C GLU A 94 -3.65 1.91 20.36
N SER A 95 -4.38 0.79 20.34
CA SER A 95 -3.92 -0.48 20.91
C SER A 95 -2.70 -1.06 20.19
N SER A 96 -2.50 -0.73 18.91
CA SER A 96 -1.36 -1.20 18.11
C SER A 96 -0.12 -0.29 18.15
N ARG A 97 -0.14 0.83 18.91
CA ARG A 97 1.03 1.72 19.05
C ARG A 97 2.31 1.01 19.51
N PRO A 98 2.28 0.00 20.42
CA PRO A 98 3.50 -0.71 20.81
C PRO A 98 4.23 -1.39 19.64
N CYS A 99 3.52 -1.72 18.55
CA CYS A 99 4.14 -2.27 17.35
C CYS A 99 5.20 -1.34 16.72
N ILE A 100 5.12 -0.02 16.98
CA ILE A 100 6.07 0.96 16.44
C ILE A 100 7.48 0.64 16.95
N GLU A 101 7.63 0.43 18.26
CA GLU A 101 8.90 0.11 18.88
C GLU A 101 9.34 -1.34 18.59
N LEU A 102 8.40 -2.28 18.59
CA LEU A 102 8.68 -3.69 18.32
C LEU A 102 9.21 -3.95 16.90
N LEU A 103 8.84 -3.13 15.93
CA LEU A 103 9.27 -3.27 14.53
C LEU A 103 10.62 -2.59 14.22
N GLU A 104 11.15 -1.74 15.12
CA GLU A 104 12.44 -1.07 14.93
C GLU A 104 13.63 -2.04 14.78
N PRO A 105 13.75 -3.14 15.57
CA PRO A 105 14.83 -4.12 15.40
C PRO A 105 14.82 -4.81 14.04
N LEU A 106 13.66 -4.86 13.38
CA LEU A 106 13.51 -5.37 12.01
C LEU A 106 13.86 -4.32 10.94
N SER A 107 14.43 -3.18 11.36
CA SER A 107 14.78 -2.03 10.49
C SER A 107 13.58 -1.31 9.89
N TYR A 108 12.38 -1.45 10.44
CA TYR A 108 11.24 -0.63 10.08
C TYR A 108 11.34 0.75 10.74
N ARG A 109 11.20 1.80 9.90
CA ARG A 109 11.20 3.20 10.35
C ARG A 109 9.79 3.74 10.25
N TYR A 110 9.21 4.05 11.42
CA TYR A 110 7.90 4.66 11.51
C TYR A 110 7.91 6.10 10.97
N TRP A 111 6.84 6.45 10.26
CA TRP A 111 6.61 7.80 9.78
C TRP A 111 5.13 8.17 9.96
N PRO A 112 4.80 9.32 10.58
CA PRO A 112 3.41 9.70 10.88
C PRO A 112 2.67 10.20 9.62
N TYR A 113 2.64 9.38 8.58
CA TYR A 113 1.92 9.66 7.34
C TYR A 113 0.51 9.09 7.42
N LEU A 114 -0.54 9.97 7.30
CA LEU A 114 -1.94 9.59 7.52
C LEU A 114 -2.13 8.88 8.86
N ALA A 115 -1.59 9.46 9.93
CA ALA A 115 -1.50 8.82 11.25
C ALA A 115 -2.88 8.53 11.88
N GLU A 116 -3.93 9.19 11.40
CA GLU A 116 -5.32 8.94 11.78
C GLU A 116 -5.93 7.72 11.06
N VAL A 117 -5.23 7.15 10.06
CA VAL A 117 -5.74 6.07 9.22
C VAL A 117 -4.89 4.80 9.33
N MET A 118 -3.58 4.97 9.61
CA MET A 118 -2.63 3.85 9.66
C MET A 118 -1.34 4.22 10.41
N HIS A 119 -0.63 3.21 10.91
CA HIS A 119 0.80 3.33 11.16
C HIS A 119 1.55 2.95 9.89
N TRP A 120 2.36 3.87 9.36
CA TRP A 120 3.14 3.66 8.15
C TRP A 120 4.62 3.53 8.45
N PHE A 121 5.27 2.57 7.81
CA PHE A 121 6.70 2.31 7.96
C PHE A 121 7.37 2.10 6.61
N CYS A 122 8.68 2.39 6.55
CA CYS A 122 9.55 1.95 5.46
C CYS A 122 10.77 1.20 5.99
N LYS A 123 11.33 0.30 5.17
CA LYS A 123 12.50 -0.51 5.50
C LYS A 123 13.47 -0.49 4.31
N PRO A 124 14.78 -0.44 4.55
CA PRO A 124 15.43 -0.19 5.83
C PRO A 124 15.52 1.31 6.18
N ARG A 125 15.38 2.21 5.20
CA ARG A 125 15.48 3.67 5.37
C ARG A 125 14.73 4.42 4.26
N PRO A 126 14.36 5.70 4.47
CA PRO A 126 13.60 6.49 3.50
C PRO A 126 14.24 6.63 2.11
N SER A 127 15.57 6.72 2.05
CA SER A 127 16.33 6.86 0.80
C SER A 127 16.46 5.55 0.01
N HIS A 128 16.39 4.41 0.69
CA HIS A 128 16.47 3.10 0.05
C HIS A 128 15.39 2.18 0.63
N ARG A 129 14.26 2.07 -0.04
CA ARG A 129 13.09 1.34 0.44
C ARG A 129 12.98 0.01 -0.28
N THR A 130 13.00 -1.08 0.46
CA THR A 130 12.72 -2.43 -0.03
C THR A 130 11.32 -2.89 0.35
N HIS A 131 10.80 -2.40 1.50
CA HIS A 131 9.47 -2.73 2.00
C HIS A 131 8.76 -1.49 2.54
N HIS A 132 7.44 -1.47 2.37
CA HIS A 132 6.53 -0.61 3.12
C HIS A 132 5.62 -1.50 3.96
N LEU A 133 5.40 -1.10 5.21
CA LEU A 133 4.47 -1.78 6.11
C LEU A 133 3.40 -0.79 6.56
N HIS A 134 2.15 -1.25 6.56
CA HIS A 134 0.98 -0.49 6.93
C HIS A 134 0.19 -1.29 7.98
N LEU A 135 0.11 -0.80 9.23
CA LEU A 135 -0.85 -1.32 10.19
C LEU A 135 -2.14 -0.53 10.01
N VAL A 136 -3.22 -1.22 9.67
CA VAL A 136 -4.51 -0.61 9.27
C VAL A 136 -5.64 -1.27 10.07
N PRO A 137 -6.56 -0.51 10.67
CA PRO A 137 -7.70 -1.10 11.36
C PRO A 137 -8.49 -2.05 10.45
N THR A 138 -8.68 -3.28 10.91
CA THR A 138 -9.40 -4.33 10.18
C THR A 138 -10.83 -3.88 9.87
N GLY A 139 -11.27 -4.09 8.63
CA GLY A 139 -12.60 -3.67 8.19
C GLY A 139 -12.76 -2.17 7.91
N SER A 140 -11.76 -1.34 8.19
CA SER A 140 -11.81 0.07 7.83
C SER A 140 -11.93 0.26 6.30
N PRO A 141 -12.45 1.42 5.84
CA PRO A 141 -12.55 1.70 4.41
C PRO A 141 -11.22 1.53 3.67
N ARG A 142 -10.11 1.90 4.32
CA ARG A 142 -8.78 1.73 3.75
C ARG A 142 -8.41 0.26 3.60
N TYR A 143 -8.62 -0.55 4.64
CA TYR A 143 -8.32 -1.98 4.62
C TYR A 143 -9.08 -2.68 3.49
N VAL A 144 -10.39 -2.46 3.40
CA VAL A 144 -11.25 -3.05 2.37
C VAL A 144 -10.87 -2.59 0.96
N ASN A 145 -10.63 -1.29 0.77
CA ASN A 145 -10.31 -0.73 -0.54
C ASN A 145 -8.96 -1.23 -1.09
N VAL A 146 -7.95 -1.36 -0.24
CA VAL A 146 -6.62 -1.84 -0.64
C VAL A 146 -6.68 -3.29 -1.11
N LEU A 147 -7.41 -4.15 -0.39
CA LEU A 147 -7.60 -5.55 -0.78
C LEU A 147 -8.44 -5.67 -2.06
N ALA A 148 -9.55 -4.95 -2.14
CA ALA A 148 -10.40 -4.94 -3.33
C ALA A 148 -9.65 -4.47 -4.58
N PHE A 149 -8.86 -3.40 -4.48
CA PHE A 149 -8.04 -2.87 -5.57
C PHE A 149 -7.03 -3.90 -6.08
N ARG A 150 -6.28 -4.54 -5.17
CA ARG A 150 -5.35 -5.62 -5.50
C ARG A 150 -6.04 -6.75 -6.26
N ASP A 151 -7.14 -7.24 -5.70
CA ASP A 151 -7.84 -8.41 -6.25
C ASP A 151 -8.54 -8.08 -7.57
N TYR A 152 -9.00 -6.84 -7.72
CA TYR A 152 -9.54 -6.34 -9.00
C TYR A 152 -8.48 -6.33 -10.09
N LEU A 153 -7.28 -5.80 -9.85
CA LEU A 153 -6.19 -5.80 -10.82
C LEU A 153 -5.70 -7.22 -11.17
N ARG A 154 -5.78 -8.15 -10.23
CA ARG A 154 -5.49 -9.57 -10.49
C ARG A 154 -6.50 -10.20 -11.44
N ALA A 155 -7.77 -9.82 -11.30
CA ALA A 155 -8.88 -10.39 -12.07
C ALA A 155 -9.13 -9.71 -13.42
N HIS A 156 -8.63 -8.47 -13.63
CA HIS A 156 -8.92 -7.65 -14.81
C HIS A 156 -7.64 -7.24 -15.54
N PRO A 157 -7.19 -8.02 -16.55
CA PRO A 157 -5.96 -7.75 -17.30
C PRO A 157 -5.93 -6.38 -17.96
N ASP A 158 -7.06 -5.90 -18.49
CA ASP A 158 -7.13 -4.59 -19.16
C ASP A 158 -6.89 -3.45 -18.18
N ALA A 159 -7.56 -3.47 -17.01
CA ALA A 159 -7.35 -2.48 -15.94
C ALA A 159 -5.89 -2.51 -15.42
N ARG A 160 -5.30 -3.69 -15.36
CA ARG A 160 -3.88 -3.84 -15.02
C ARG A 160 -2.97 -3.22 -16.08
N ALA A 161 -3.25 -3.42 -17.37
CA ALA A 161 -2.48 -2.85 -18.47
C ALA A 161 -2.57 -1.31 -18.48
N ASP A 162 -3.76 -0.75 -18.31
CA ASP A 162 -3.97 0.70 -18.23
C ASP A 162 -3.19 1.30 -17.06
N TYR A 163 -3.22 0.63 -15.89
CA TYR A 163 -2.50 1.07 -14.72
C TYR A 163 -0.98 0.97 -14.89
N GLU A 164 -0.49 -0.05 -15.58
CA GLU A 164 0.93 -0.18 -15.92
C GLU A 164 1.38 0.92 -16.89
N ALA A 165 0.61 1.16 -17.96
CA ALA A 165 0.92 2.19 -18.96
C ALA A 165 1.03 3.58 -18.29
N LEU A 166 0.08 3.94 -17.42
CA LEU A 166 0.15 5.18 -16.66
C LEU A 166 1.40 5.25 -15.76
N LYS A 167 1.76 4.15 -15.08
CA LYS A 167 2.94 4.14 -14.21
C LYS A 167 4.24 4.36 -14.97
N ARG A 168 4.35 3.80 -16.17
CA ARG A 168 5.53 3.99 -17.05
C ARG A 168 5.60 5.41 -17.56
N ASP A 169 4.51 5.95 -18.10
CA ASP A 169 4.45 7.35 -18.54
C ASP A 169 4.83 8.33 -17.43
N LEU A 170 4.30 8.13 -16.23
CA LEU A 170 4.62 8.99 -15.10
C LEU A 170 6.07 8.84 -14.61
N ALA A 171 6.65 7.63 -14.69
CA ALA A 171 8.05 7.42 -14.33
C ALA A 171 9.00 8.10 -15.33
N ASP A 172 8.67 8.08 -16.61
CA ASP A 172 9.44 8.76 -17.67
C ASP A 172 9.33 10.28 -17.54
N ARG A 173 8.15 10.80 -17.18
CA ARG A 173 7.91 12.26 -17.02
C ARG A 173 8.46 12.83 -15.71
N TYR A 174 8.46 12.03 -14.64
CA TYR A 174 8.86 12.44 -13.28
C TYR A 174 9.89 11.50 -12.65
N PRO A 175 11.04 11.25 -13.32
CA PRO A 175 12.01 10.27 -12.85
C PRO A 175 12.58 10.59 -11.47
N ASN A 176 12.71 11.87 -11.14
CA ASN A 176 13.29 12.36 -9.88
C ASN A 176 12.27 13.07 -8.97
N ASP A 177 11.00 13.12 -9.39
CA ASP A 177 9.91 13.72 -8.61
C ASP A 177 8.91 12.65 -8.19
N ARG A 178 9.16 12.06 -7.02
CA ARG A 178 8.33 11.01 -6.45
C ARG A 178 6.92 11.50 -6.09
N GLU A 179 6.78 12.77 -5.75
CA GLU A 179 5.51 13.37 -5.37
C GLU A 179 4.62 13.54 -6.60
N ALA A 180 5.12 14.18 -7.66
CA ALA A 180 4.42 14.30 -8.94
C ALA A 180 4.08 12.93 -9.55
N TYR A 181 5.00 11.96 -9.49
CA TYR A 181 4.72 10.57 -9.88
C TYR A 181 3.56 9.97 -9.09
N THR A 182 3.47 10.25 -7.81
CA THR A 182 2.42 9.68 -6.95
C THR A 182 1.09 10.38 -7.18
N GLU A 183 1.09 11.69 -7.31
CA GLU A 183 -0.10 12.51 -7.55
C GLU A 183 -0.72 12.21 -8.92
N GLY A 184 0.11 12.05 -9.95
CA GLY A 184 -0.36 11.74 -11.30
C GLY A 184 -1.18 10.45 -11.44
N LYS A 185 -1.12 9.55 -10.45
CA LYS A 185 -1.92 8.31 -10.43
C LYS A 185 -3.29 8.47 -9.76
N THR A 186 -3.56 9.60 -9.10
CA THR A 186 -4.72 9.78 -8.22
C THR A 186 -6.04 9.46 -8.91
N ASP A 187 -6.26 10.04 -10.08
CA ASP A 187 -7.53 9.93 -10.79
C ASP A 187 -7.81 8.49 -11.25
N LEU A 188 -6.80 7.81 -11.82
CA LEU A 188 -6.97 6.43 -12.27
C LEU A 188 -7.15 5.49 -11.08
N ILE A 189 -6.39 5.66 -10.00
CA ILE A 189 -6.55 4.87 -8.77
C ILE A 189 -7.96 5.07 -8.19
N GLY A 190 -8.49 6.29 -8.19
CA GLY A 190 -9.86 6.58 -7.76
C GLY A 190 -10.88 5.78 -8.55
N LYS A 191 -10.84 5.88 -9.88
CA LYS A 191 -11.75 5.14 -10.79
C LYS A 191 -11.64 3.61 -10.61
N LEU A 192 -10.41 3.09 -10.56
CA LEU A 192 -10.18 1.66 -10.37
C LEU A 192 -10.64 1.16 -8.99
N THR A 193 -10.53 1.99 -7.95
CA THR A 193 -11.01 1.66 -6.60
C THR A 193 -12.53 1.58 -6.55
N GLU A 194 -13.23 2.51 -7.20
CA GLU A 194 -14.70 2.46 -7.32
C GLU A 194 -15.15 1.20 -8.08
N ALA A 195 -14.51 0.89 -9.21
CA ALA A 195 -14.77 -0.33 -9.97
C ALA A 195 -14.48 -1.59 -9.14
N ALA A 196 -13.38 -1.60 -8.38
CA ALA A 196 -13.00 -2.71 -7.51
C ALA A 196 -14.04 -2.96 -6.38
N ARG A 197 -14.57 -1.89 -5.78
CA ARG A 197 -15.62 -1.99 -4.75
C ARG A 197 -16.92 -2.56 -5.32
N ALA A 198 -17.36 -2.05 -6.47
CA ALA A 198 -18.55 -2.55 -7.15
C ALA A 198 -18.41 -4.03 -7.50
N TRP A 199 -17.23 -4.43 -8.03
CA TRP A 199 -16.92 -5.81 -8.37
C TRP A 199 -16.91 -6.75 -7.15
N ALA A 200 -16.28 -6.32 -6.02
CA ALA A 200 -16.25 -7.09 -4.78
C ALA A 200 -17.66 -7.34 -4.24
N THR A 201 -18.51 -6.30 -4.17
CA THR A 201 -19.90 -6.43 -3.74
C THR A 201 -20.69 -7.44 -4.60
N THR A 202 -20.44 -7.45 -5.92
CA THR A 202 -21.11 -8.39 -6.83
C THR A 202 -20.67 -9.83 -6.58
N ARG A 203 -19.41 -10.06 -6.18
CA ARG A 203 -18.90 -11.39 -5.83
C ARG A 203 -19.49 -11.91 -4.53
N ASP A 204 -19.55 -11.09 -3.51
CA ASP A 204 -20.13 -11.46 -2.22
C ASP A 204 -21.63 -11.83 -2.37
N MET A 205 -22.38 -11.09 -3.19
CA MET A 205 -23.77 -11.43 -3.52
C MET A 205 -23.91 -12.76 -4.28
N LYS A 206 -22.94 -13.12 -5.15
CA LYS A 206 -22.97 -14.41 -5.87
C LYS A 206 -22.65 -15.60 -4.96
N ILE A 207 -21.73 -15.41 -3.98
CA ILE A 207 -21.37 -16.43 -3.00
C ILE A 207 -22.50 -16.67 -1.99
N SER A 208 -23.26 -15.62 -1.67
CA SER A 208 -24.36 -15.67 -0.70
C SER A 208 -25.68 -16.23 -1.25
N LYS A 209 -25.80 -16.50 -2.56
CA LYS A 209 -26.97 -17.18 -3.12
C LYS A 209 -26.79 -18.69 -3.01
N PRO A 210 -27.67 -19.41 -2.23
CA PRO A 210 -27.65 -20.88 -2.23
C PRO A 210 -27.98 -21.36 -3.65
N SER A 211 -27.24 -22.37 -4.11
CA SER A 211 -27.54 -23.10 -5.35
C SER A 211 -28.97 -23.63 -5.24
N SER A 212 -29.89 -23.07 -6.00
CA SER A 212 -31.19 -23.68 -6.19
C SER A 212 -30.98 -24.95 -7.01
N THR A 213 -30.78 -26.07 -6.33
CA THR A 213 -30.83 -27.40 -6.95
C THR A 213 -32.30 -27.68 -7.25
N THR A 214 -32.63 -27.69 -8.52
CA THR A 214 -33.87 -28.27 -9.06
C THR A 214 -33.61 -29.71 -9.36
#